data_a90451f812f0c0d437ed379653afe48a
#
_entry.id   a90451f812f0c0d437ed379653afe48a
#
_cell.length_a   1.000
_cell.length_b   1.000
_cell.length_c   1.000
_cell.angle_alpha   90.00
_cell.angle_beta   90.00
_cell.angle_gamma   90.00
#
_symmetry.space_group_name_H-M   'P 1'
#
loop_
_entity.id
_entity.type
_entity.pdbx_description
1 polymer ?
#
loop_
_entity_poly.entity_id
_entity_poly.type
_entity_poly.pdbx_seq_one_letter_code
_entity_poly.pdbx_strand_id
1 'polypeptide(L)'
;VMDTEFVAGNLGVGEYTLEGRTGDYLLIVCATCHPMQVNDSISGVAVAVDFAHRLAAETTRDLGLKILFLPEVIGSVAYLAANEDLIPRFRFGIFTEFVGHDSPIRLQRTREGNHEWDRIARYVLNKSQRGNFLEGAYCSTVITNDEKVTNAPGVDIPTIALNRWPDGGWD
;
A
#
# COMPACT_ATOMS: atom_id res chain seq x y z
N VAL A 1 -19.62 27.14 12.47
CA VAL A 1 -19.46 26.80 13.89
C VAL A 1 -19.06 25.33 13.92
N MET A 2 -17.90 24.99 14.51
CA MET A 2 -17.51 23.62 14.80
C MET A 2 -17.92 23.33 16.22
N ASP A 3 -18.65 22.24 16.42
CA ASP A 3 -19.00 21.69 17.73
C ASP A 3 -18.35 20.32 17.82
N THR A 4 -17.38 20.18 18.73
CA THR A 4 -16.54 18.98 18.83
C THR A 4 -16.44 18.53 20.27
N GLU A 5 -16.49 17.22 20.46
CA GLU A 5 -16.32 16.57 21.75
C GLU A 5 -15.23 15.50 21.64
N PHE A 6 -14.36 15.43 22.65
CA PHE A 6 -13.40 14.35 22.77
C PHE A 6 -14.00 13.22 23.61
N VAL A 7 -14.21 12.08 22.97
CA VAL A 7 -14.74 10.89 23.61
C VAL A 7 -13.72 9.74 23.56
N ALA A 8 -13.79 8.82 24.53
CA ALA A 8 -13.00 7.60 24.46
C ALA A 8 -13.39 6.77 23.23
N GLY A 9 -12.40 6.30 22.50
CA GLY A 9 -12.61 5.52 21.28
C GLY A 9 -11.48 4.51 21.06
N ASN A 10 -11.60 3.71 19.99
CA ASN A 10 -10.60 2.74 19.58
C ASN A 10 -10.24 2.96 18.10
N LEU A 11 -8.97 2.76 17.78
CA LEU A 11 -8.49 2.66 16.42
C LEU A 11 -8.51 1.19 15.99
N GLY A 12 -9.36 0.84 15.03
CA GLY A 12 -9.43 -0.52 14.47
C GLY A 12 -8.45 -0.67 13.31
N VAL A 13 -7.65 -1.74 13.33
CA VAL A 13 -6.81 -2.17 12.21
C VAL A 13 -7.18 -3.60 11.86
N GLY A 14 -7.57 -3.84 10.61
CA GLY A 14 -7.73 -5.19 10.06
C GLY A 14 -6.38 -5.72 9.58
N GLU A 15 -6.05 -6.96 9.92
CA GLU A 15 -4.82 -7.60 9.47
C GLU A 15 -5.13 -8.96 8.84
N TYR A 16 -4.49 -9.24 7.71
CA TYR A 16 -4.47 -10.56 7.09
C TYR A 16 -3.03 -11.01 6.88
N THR A 17 -2.71 -12.24 7.28
CA THR A 17 -1.34 -12.78 7.17
C THR A 17 -1.37 -14.14 6.47
N LEU A 18 -0.48 -14.30 5.50
CA LEU A 18 -0.04 -15.59 4.95
C LEU A 18 1.43 -15.77 5.25
N GLU A 19 1.77 -16.88 5.88
CA GLU A 19 3.17 -17.17 6.20
C GLU A 19 3.96 -17.58 4.96
N GLY A 20 5.23 -17.18 4.93
CA GLY A 20 6.22 -17.58 3.95
C GLY A 20 7.36 -18.38 4.61
N ARG A 21 8.17 -19.01 3.79
CA ARG A 21 9.26 -19.90 4.25
C ARG A 21 10.40 -19.12 4.96
N THR A 22 10.66 -17.88 4.54
CA THR A 22 11.74 -17.05 5.10
C THR A 22 11.35 -16.36 6.39
N GLY A 23 10.04 -16.23 6.68
CA GLY A 23 9.53 -15.42 7.76
C GLY A 23 9.52 -13.91 7.48
N ASP A 24 9.96 -13.49 6.30
CA ASP A 24 9.85 -12.11 5.82
C ASP A 24 8.54 -11.90 5.04
N TYR A 25 8.08 -10.67 4.91
CA TYR A 25 6.80 -10.34 4.31
C TYR A 25 6.89 -9.27 3.21
N LEU A 26 6.01 -9.42 2.22
CA LEU A 26 5.49 -8.31 1.44
C LEU A 26 4.37 -7.65 2.25
N LEU A 27 4.47 -6.37 2.48
CA LEU A 27 3.44 -5.56 3.12
C LEU A 27 2.54 -4.93 2.06
N ILE A 28 1.21 -5.07 2.19
CA ILE A 28 0.25 -4.29 1.43
C ILE A 28 -0.55 -3.43 2.41
N VAL A 29 -0.65 -2.15 2.15
CA VAL A 29 -1.42 -1.22 2.96
C VAL A 29 -2.60 -0.70 2.14
N CYS A 30 -3.80 -0.80 2.71
CA CYS A 30 -5.04 -0.34 2.12
C CYS A 30 -5.76 0.59 3.09
N ALA A 31 -6.09 1.80 2.65
CA ALA A 31 -6.84 2.74 3.46
C ALA A 31 -8.33 2.36 3.56
N THR A 32 -8.90 2.49 4.76
CA THR A 32 -10.32 2.24 5.05
C THR A 32 -10.83 3.28 6.05
N CYS A 33 -10.66 4.56 5.73
CA CYS A 33 -10.76 5.64 6.73
C CYS A 33 -12.07 6.43 6.69
N HIS A 34 -12.76 6.54 5.56
CA HIS A 34 -13.96 7.36 5.47
C HIS A 34 -15.12 6.65 4.74
N PRO A 35 -16.36 7.09 4.91
CA PRO A 35 -17.50 6.45 4.24
C PRO A 35 -17.53 6.76 2.74
N MET A 36 -18.26 5.94 1.98
CA MET A 36 -18.49 6.08 0.54
C MET A 36 -17.21 5.94 -0.32
N GLN A 37 -16.23 5.24 0.18
CA GLN A 37 -14.96 4.94 -0.49
C GLN A 37 -15.15 3.88 -1.59
N VAL A 38 -15.56 4.26 -2.78
CA VAL A 38 -15.66 3.27 -3.88
C VAL A 38 -14.30 3.10 -4.55
N ASN A 39 -13.81 4.13 -5.22
CA ASN A 39 -12.49 4.09 -5.86
C ASN A 39 -11.37 4.42 -4.87
N ASP A 40 -11.61 5.38 -4.03
CA ASP A 40 -10.75 5.78 -2.92
C ASP A 40 -11.32 5.23 -1.59
N SER A 41 -10.84 4.13 -1.01
CA SER A 41 -9.78 3.25 -1.49
C SER A 41 -10.25 1.80 -1.56
N ILE A 42 -11.58 1.52 -1.55
CA ILE A 42 -12.11 0.14 -1.59
C ILE A 42 -11.67 -0.60 -2.85
N SER A 43 -11.40 0.09 -3.94
CA SER A 43 -10.80 -0.52 -5.13
C SER A 43 -9.44 -1.18 -4.83
N GLY A 44 -8.60 -0.50 -4.02
CA GLY A 44 -7.32 -1.06 -3.55
C GLY A 44 -7.51 -2.26 -2.64
N VAL A 45 -8.50 -2.18 -1.71
CA VAL A 45 -8.88 -3.30 -0.85
C VAL A 45 -9.30 -4.53 -1.67
N ALA A 46 -10.16 -4.33 -2.69
CA ALA A 46 -10.63 -5.42 -3.55
C ALA A 46 -9.48 -6.12 -4.28
N VAL A 47 -8.52 -5.34 -4.82
CA VAL A 47 -7.32 -5.89 -5.48
C VAL A 47 -6.44 -6.65 -4.49
N ALA A 48 -6.23 -6.11 -3.29
CA ALA A 48 -5.42 -6.78 -2.26
C ALA A 48 -6.04 -8.09 -1.79
N VAL A 49 -7.37 -8.13 -1.64
CA VAL A 49 -8.10 -9.35 -1.26
C VAL A 49 -8.06 -10.41 -2.36
N ASP A 50 -8.27 -10.04 -3.63
CA ASP A 50 -8.15 -10.96 -4.77
C ASP A 50 -6.72 -11.53 -4.87
N PHE A 51 -5.72 -10.68 -4.71
CA PHE A 51 -4.32 -11.10 -4.69
C PHE A 51 -4.05 -12.10 -3.56
N ALA A 52 -4.52 -11.80 -2.34
CA ALA A 52 -4.37 -12.69 -1.19
C ALA A 52 -5.04 -14.05 -1.44
N HIS A 53 -6.25 -14.04 -2.02
CA HIS A 53 -6.98 -15.27 -2.35
C HIS A 53 -6.21 -16.14 -3.35
N ARG A 54 -5.67 -15.53 -4.40
CA ARG A 54 -4.84 -16.24 -5.40
C ARG A 54 -3.55 -16.76 -4.78
N LEU A 55 -2.86 -15.96 -3.99
CA LEU A 55 -1.61 -16.34 -3.35
C LEU A 55 -1.82 -17.45 -2.32
N ALA A 56 -2.96 -17.49 -1.64
CA ALA A 56 -3.31 -18.55 -0.69
C ALA A 56 -3.43 -19.94 -1.35
N ALA A 57 -3.75 -19.99 -2.63
CA ALA A 57 -3.80 -21.25 -3.41
C ALA A 57 -2.41 -21.80 -3.74
N GLU A 58 -1.36 -20.98 -3.68
CA GLU A 58 0.02 -21.43 -3.90
C GLU A 58 0.53 -22.20 -2.67
N THR A 59 1.09 -23.37 -2.91
CA THR A 59 1.55 -24.26 -1.84
C THR A 59 2.92 -23.88 -1.29
N THR A 60 3.71 -23.14 -2.07
CA THR A 60 5.09 -22.75 -1.70
C THR A 60 5.31 -21.27 -1.98
N ARG A 61 5.74 -20.54 -0.97
CA ARG A 61 6.13 -19.13 -1.09
C ARG A 61 7.31 -18.84 -0.18
N ASP A 62 8.25 -18.05 -0.65
CA ASP A 62 9.39 -17.62 0.16
C ASP A 62 9.00 -16.46 1.06
N LEU A 63 8.50 -15.37 0.49
CA LEU A 63 7.95 -14.27 1.25
C LEU A 63 6.52 -14.55 1.69
N GLY A 64 6.21 -14.25 2.94
CA GLY A 64 4.85 -14.14 3.42
C GLY A 64 4.16 -12.90 2.84
N LEU A 65 2.88 -12.80 3.09
CA LEU A 65 2.06 -11.62 2.78
C LEU A 65 1.44 -11.10 4.06
N LYS A 66 1.53 -9.81 4.29
CA LYS A 66 0.79 -9.11 5.32
C LYS A 66 0.01 -7.96 4.69
N ILE A 67 -1.31 -7.96 4.86
CA ILE A 67 -2.19 -6.89 4.40
C ILE A 67 -2.75 -6.18 5.61
N LEU A 68 -2.68 -4.85 5.60
CA LEU A 68 -3.26 -3.99 6.62
C LEU A 68 -4.42 -3.20 6.00
N PHE A 69 -5.55 -3.24 6.69
CA PHE A 69 -6.74 -2.44 6.41
C PHE A 69 -6.90 -1.46 7.57
N LEU A 70 -6.67 -0.18 7.32
CA LEU A 70 -6.50 0.78 8.41
C LEU A 70 -6.93 2.20 8.02
N PRO A 71 -7.24 3.06 8.98
CA PRO A 71 -7.39 4.49 8.75
C PRO A 71 -6.07 5.08 8.26
N GLU A 72 -6.17 5.85 7.18
CA GLU A 72 -5.07 6.47 6.47
C GLU A 72 -4.11 7.21 7.41
N VAL A 73 -2.81 6.97 7.24
CA VAL A 73 -1.69 7.55 7.99
C VAL A 73 -1.70 7.21 9.48
N ILE A 74 -2.76 7.56 10.21
CA ILE A 74 -2.81 7.32 11.67
C ILE A 74 -2.82 5.84 12.00
N GLY A 75 -3.45 5.02 11.17
CA GLY A 75 -3.47 3.56 11.31
C GLY A 75 -2.09 2.95 11.10
N SER A 76 -1.37 3.37 10.05
CA SER A 76 -0.01 2.89 9.78
C SER A 76 0.96 3.29 10.90
N VAL A 77 0.89 4.53 11.36
CA VAL A 77 1.73 4.99 12.48
C VAL A 77 1.46 4.16 13.73
N ALA A 78 0.18 4.00 14.10
CA ALA A 78 -0.20 3.24 15.30
C ALA A 78 0.18 1.76 15.19
N TYR A 79 -0.05 1.14 14.00
CA TYR A 79 0.29 -0.26 13.78
C TYR A 79 1.80 -0.50 13.88
N LEU A 80 2.61 0.31 13.19
CA LEU A 80 4.07 0.14 13.19
C LEU A 80 4.67 0.43 14.57
N ALA A 81 4.17 1.43 15.29
CA ALA A 81 4.60 1.72 16.66
C ALA A 81 4.25 0.58 17.66
N ALA A 82 3.13 -0.12 17.43
CA ALA A 82 2.75 -1.26 18.26
C ALA A 82 3.46 -2.57 17.87
N ASN A 83 4.11 -2.62 16.70
CA ASN A 83 4.73 -3.83 16.13
C ASN A 83 6.14 -3.52 15.58
N GLU A 84 6.95 -2.78 16.34
CA GLU A 84 8.29 -2.36 15.89
C GLU A 84 9.20 -3.55 15.55
N ASP A 85 9.01 -4.67 16.24
CA ASP A 85 9.74 -5.93 16.01
C ASP A 85 9.46 -6.58 14.66
N LEU A 86 8.33 -6.25 14.03
CA LEU A 86 7.98 -6.73 12.69
C LEU A 86 8.61 -5.87 11.57
N ILE A 87 8.98 -4.62 11.86
CA ILE A 87 9.48 -3.70 10.83
C ILE A 87 10.65 -4.31 10.02
N PRO A 88 11.68 -4.92 10.62
CA PRO A 88 12.78 -5.50 9.88
C PRO A 88 12.41 -6.71 8.99
N ARG A 89 11.21 -7.28 9.20
CA ARG A 89 10.71 -8.42 8.42
C ARG A 89 9.94 -7.99 7.17
N PHE A 90 9.59 -6.74 7.03
CA PHE A 90 8.98 -6.21 5.81
C PHE A 90 10.05 -5.90 4.77
N ARG A 91 10.16 -6.77 3.77
CA ARG A 91 11.17 -6.63 2.70
C ARG A 91 10.77 -5.60 1.65
N PHE A 92 9.46 -5.52 1.38
CA PHE A 92 8.87 -4.65 0.37
C PHE A 92 7.50 -4.21 0.84
N GLY A 93 7.07 -3.03 0.40
CA GLY A 93 5.74 -2.51 0.62
C GLY A 93 5.04 -2.11 -0.68
N ILE A 94 3.72 -2.25 -0.69
CA ILE A 94 2.83 -1.68 -1.71
C ILE A 94 1.74 -0.91 -0.99
N PHE A 95 1.57 0.35 -1.36
CA PHE A 95 0.36 1.10 -1.07
C PHE A 95 -0.49 1.15 -2.34
N THR A 96 -1.78 0.85 -2.24
CA THR A 96 -2.68 0.80 -3.38
C THR A 96 -4.01 1.45 -3.08
N GLU A 97 -4.36 2.44 -3.92
CA GLU A 97 -5.62 3.18 -3.87
C GLU A 97 -6.01 3.63 -5.28
N PHE A 98 -7.25 4.10 -5.49
CA PHE A 98 -7.71 4.62 -6.78
C PHE A 98 -7.43 3.73 -7.98
N VAL A 99 -7.47 2.41 -7.81
CA VAL A 99 -7.13 1.47 -8.89
C VAL A 99 -8.33 1.07 -9.76
N GLY A 100 -9.52 1.51 -9.41
CA GLY A 100 -10.78 1.23 -10.10
C GLY A 100 -11.13 2.19 -11.25
N HIS A 101 -10.14 2.87 -11.85
CA HIS A 101 -10.32 3.80 -12.96
C HIS A 101 -9.63 3.29 -14.23
N ASP A 102 -10.03 3.82 -15.41
CA ASP A 102 -9.47 3.42 -16.72
C ASP A 102 -8.15 4.13 -17.08
N SER A 103 -7.71 5.11 -16.29
CA SER A 103 -6.42 5.79 -16.50
C SER A 103 -5.25 4.80 -16.45
N PRO A 104 -4.13 5.10 -17.13
CA PRO A 104 -2.92 4.31 -17.01
C PRO A 104 -2.49 4.16 -15.54
N ILE A 105 -1.94 2.99 -15.20
CA ILE A 105 -1.35 2.79 -13.87
C ILE A 105 -0.23 3.80 -13.66
N ARG A 106 -0.18 4.39 -12.47
CA ARG A 106 0.92 5.22 -12.01
C ARG A 106 1.72 4.45 -10.96
N LEU A 107 3.01 4.36 -11.19
CA LEU A 107 3.98 3.84 -10.24
C LEU A 107 4.67 5.00 -9.56
N GLN A 108 4.43 5.19 -8.27
CA GLN A 108 5.29 6.01 -7.43
C GLN A 108 6.42 5.14 -6.88
N ARG A 109 7.66 5.58 -7.10
CA ARG A 109 8.85 4.85 -6.62
C ARG A 109 9.00 4.95 -5.10
N THR A 110 9.80 4.04 -4.56
CA THR A 110 10.29 4.13 -3.18
C THR A 110 11.03 5.45 -2.93
N ARG A 111 11.27 5.79 -1.66
CA ARG A 111 12.04 6.98 -1.30
C ARG A 111 13.45 7.00 -1.93
N GLU A 112 14.11 5.86 -2.04
CA GLU A 112 15.42 5.76 -2.70
C GLU A 112 15.35 6.01 -4.20
N GLY A 113 14.21 5.72 -4.82
CA GLY A 113 13.95 5.95 -6.24
C GLY A 113 14.69 5.00 -7.21
N ASN A 114 15.52 4.11 -6.71
CA ASN A 114 16.21 3.07 -7.49
C ASN A 114 16.46 1.79 -6.67
N HIS A 115 15.61 1.53 -5.70
CA HIS A 115 15.61 0.29 -4.93
C HIS A 115 15.34 -0.92 -5.84
N GLU A 116 15.70 -2.11 -5.41
CA GLU A 116 15.38 -3.36 -6.13
C GLU A 116 13.88 -3.47 -6.40
N TRP A 117 13.05 -3.06 -5.45
CA TRP A 117 11.59 -3.06 -5.57
C TRP A 117 11.10 -2.17 -6.72
N ASP A 118 11.71 -0.99 -6.92
CA ASP A 118 11.39 -0.11 -8.06
C ASP A 118 11.69 -0.79 -9.40
N ARG A 119 12.80 -1.52 -9.48
CA ARG A 119 13.19 -2.25 -10.69
C ARG A 119 12.24 -3.41 -11.00
N ILE A 120 11.85 -4.16 -9.97
CA ILE A 120 10.87 -5.26 -10.09
C ILE A 120 9.52 -4.71 -10.54
N ALA A 121 9.01 -3.66 -9.89
CA ALA A 121 7.74 -3.04 -10.22
C ALA A 121 7.73 -2.52 -11.67
N ARG A 122 8.77 -1.82 -12.08
CA ARG A 122 8.93 -1.33 -13.47
C ARG A 122 8.95 -2.48 -14.47
N TYR A 123 9.68 -3.55 -14.19
CA TYR A 123 9.73 -4.72 -15.05
C TYR A 123 8.35 -5.36 -15.23
N VAL A 124 7.63 -5.57 -14.12
CA VAL A 124 6.29 -6.17 -14.13
C VAL A 124 5.31 -5.28 -14.89
N LEU A 125 5.31 -3.97 -14.66
CA LEU A 125 4.43 -3.04 -15.35
C LEU A 125 4.74 -2.93 -16.84
N ASN A 126 6.00 -2.94 -17.23
CA ASN A 126 6.37 -2.98 -18.65
C ASN A 126 5.80 -4.23 -19.35
N LYS A 127 5.81 -5.37 -18.67
CA LYS A 127 5.26 -6.62 -19.22
C LYS A 127 3.74 -6.63 -19.23
N SER A 128 3.10 -6.32 -18.12
CA SER A 128 1.64 -6.43 -17.94
C SER A 128 0.89 -5.31 -18.66
N GLN A 129 1.41 -4.09 -18.66
CA GLN A 129 0.79 -2.91 -19.26
C GLN A 129 1.35 -2.57 -20.63
N ARG A 130 2.27 -3.39 -21.19
CA ARG A 130 2.94 -3.16 -22.48
C ARG A 130 3.59 -1.77 -22.57
N GLY A 131 4.15 -1.29 -21.46
CA GLY A 131 4.73 0.05 -21.36
C GLY A 131 3.71 1.19 -21.16
N ASN A 132 2.42 0.91 -21.13
CA ASN A 132 1.38 1.92 -20.91
C ASN A 132 1.16 2.16 -19.41
N PHE A 133 2.13 2.76 -18.74
CA PHE A 133 2.04 3.22 -17.37
C PHE A 133 2.86 4.50 -17.18
N LEU A 134 2.57 5.25 -16.15
CA LEU A 134 3.29 6.46 -15.78
C LEU A 134 4.17 6.16 -14.57
N GLU A 135 5.34 6.77 -14.53
CA GLU A 135 6.27 6.60 -13.40
C GLU A 135 6.67 7.97 -12.84
N GLY A 136 6.64 8.08 -11.51
CA GLY A 136 7.02 9.29 -10.80
C GLY A 136 7.95 9.00 -9.63
N ALA A 137 8.67 10.04 -9.21
CA ALA A 137 9.51 9.99 -8.02
C ALA A 137 8.63 9.89 -6.74
N TYR A 138 9.26 9.51 -5.64
CA TYR A 138 8.62 9.54 -4.32
C TYR A 138 8.03 10.92 -4.02
N CYS A 139 6.83 10.94 -3.49
CA CYS A 139 6.06 12.16 -3.17
C CYS A 139 5.78 13.08 -4.37
N SER A 140 5.88 12.60 -5.61
CA SER A 140 5.70 13.48 -6.79
C SER A 140 4.44 13.19 -7.58
N THR A 141 3.76 12.08 -7.32
CA THR A 141 2.76 11.61 -8.28
C THR A 141 1.36 12.04 -7.98
N VAL A 142 0.92 12.24 -6.74
CA VAL A 142 -0.42 12.79 -6.46
C VAL A 142 -0.61 13.16 -5.00
N ILE A 143 -0.83 12.19 -4.17
CA ILE A 143 -1.07 12.33 -2.74
C ILE A 143 -0.15 11.35 -2.07
N THR A 144 0.57 11.82 -1.07
CA THR A 144 1.37 10.95 -0.25
C THR A 144 0.53 10.49 0.92
N ASN A 145 0.41 9.18 1.04
CA ASN A 145 -0.41 8.52 2.02
C ASN A 145 0.42 7.61 2.95
N ASP A 146 -0.01 6.38 3.14
CA ASP A 146 0.64 5.42 4.03
C ASP A 146 2.06 5.04 3.57
N GLU A 147 2.36 5.15 2.27
CA GLU A 147 3.71 4.91 1.77
C GLU A 147 4.74 5.90 2.33
N LYS A 148 4.32 7.10 2.75
CA LYS A 148 5.24 8.03 3.43
C LYS A 148 5.57 7.58 4.85
N VAL A 149 4.65 6.90 5.52
CA VAL A 149 4.89 6.34 6.85
C VAL A 149 5.84 5.15 6.76
N THR A 150 5.59 4.25 5.84
CA THR A 150 6.42 3.04 5.64
C THR A 150 7.81 3.36 5.10
N ASN A 151 7.96 4.35 4.22
CA ASN A 151 9.26 4.84 3.74
C ASN A 151 9.94 5.85 4.69
N ALA A 152 9.33 6.21 5.83
CA ALA A 152 9.89 7.21 6.73
C ALA A 152 11.27 6.79 7.26
N PRO A 153 12.18 7.76 7.50
CA PRO A 153 13.46 7.48 8.14
C PRO A 153 13.26 6.78 9.48
N GLY A 154 13.95 5.65 9.66
CA GLY A 154 13.83 4.81 10.87
C GLY A 154 12.79 3.70 10.78
N VAL A 155 11.83 3.78 9.86
CA VAL A 155 10.95 2.68 9.44
C VAL A 155 11.57 1.95 8.25
N ASP A 156 11.92 2.69 7.21
CA ASP A 156 12.72 2.26 6.06
C ASP A 156 12.20 1.00 5.34
N ILE A 157 10.87 0.80 5.31
CA ILE A 157 10.26 -0.25 4.50
C ILE A 157 10.14 0.28 3.07
N PRO A 158 10.88 -0.28 2.09
CA PRO A 158 10.84 0.22 0.72
C PRO A 158 9.48 -0.02 0.09
N THR A 159 8.65 1.02 0.05
CA THR A 159 7.25 0.95 -0.38
C THR A 159 7.02 1.74 -1.64
N ILE A 160 6.44 1.09 -2.66
CA ILE A 160 5.92 1.75 -3.85
C ILE A 160 4.44 2.08 -3.67
N ALA A 161 3.93 3.05 -4.44
CA ALA A 161 2.49 3.25 -4.56
C ALA A 161 2.00 2.96 -5.99
N LEU A 162 0.85 2.33 -6.08
CA LEU A 162 0.16 2.03 -7.34
C LEU A 162 -1.23 2.65 -7.31
N ASN A 163 -1.53 3.49 -8.29
CA ASN A 163 -2.84 4.10 -8.46
C ASN A 163 -3.19 4.30 -9.93
N ARG A 164 -4.44 4.71 -10.21
CA ARG A 164 -4.94 5.08 -11.55
C ARG A 164 -5.60 6.46 -11.48
N TRP A 165 -4.84 7.44 -11.03
CA TRP A 165 -5.35 8.79 -10.87
C TRP A 165 -5.67 9.40 -12.23
N PRO A 166 -6.88 9.92 -12.47
CA PRO A 166 -7.22 10.57 -13.72
C PRO A 166 -6.48 11.91 -13.88
N ASP A 167 -6.13 12.24 -15.13
CA ASP A 167 -5.60 13.57 -15.43
C ASP A 167 -6.75 14.58 -15.27
N GLY A 168 -6.64 15.48 -14.29
CA GLY A 168 -7.61 16.55 -14.06
C GLY A 168 -8.32 16.55 -12.71
N GLY A 169 -8.06 15.63 -11.83
CA GLY A 169 -8.50 15.72 -10.42
C GLY A 169 -9.35 14.59 -9.84
N TRP A 170 -10.08 14.94 -8.84
CA TRP A 170 -10.82 14.10 -7.91
C TRP A 170 -12.22 13.67 -8.44
N ASP A 171 -12.38 13.08 -9.57
CA ASP A 171 -13.71 12.60 -10.02
C ASP A 171 -13.77 11.10 -10.24
#